data_3d3e6bdafe8e8246fedb50284948d9b3
#
_entry.id   3d3e6bdafe8e8246fedb50284948d9b3
#
_cell.length_a   1.000
_cell.length_b   1.000
_cell.length_c   1.000
_cell.angle_alpha   90.00
_cell.angle_beta   90.00
_cell.angle_gamma   90.00
#
_symmetry.space_group_name_H-M   'P 1'
#
loop_
_entity.id
_entity.type
_entity.pdbx_description
1 polymer ?
#
loop_
_entity_poly.entity_id
_entity_poly.type
_entity_poly.pdbx_seq_one_letter_code
_entity_poly.pdbx_strand_id
1 'polypeptide(L)'
;MFFTQTAYIGIDLTGRRAFTYAVLNENLELLALADGDLEDVLTFIGGQASAFVAVNAPAKPNQGRVRALLEAESLTSGKSPLRGAEMRLAEHELRQRGIKVAATPSHPDRCPSWMRSGFALYEKLAGLGFIAYPDEDATHQVLETHPQAAFIAMTDGNLLPASALEGRLQRQTILYGEGLQIRDPMAFFEEITRHRLRQGILPLERIYASSQLNALLAAYTAYLAAEMPNDVVSLGDEGEGKIYLPVSELKSKY
;
A
#
# COMPACT_ATOMS: atom_id res chain seq x y z
N MET A 1 -13.58 -7.21 -27.38
CA MET A 1 -14.14 -7.88 -26.20
C MET A 1 -13.98 -6.90 -25.07
N PHE A 2 -15.04 -6.25 -24.61
CA PHE A 2 -14.96 -5.38 -23.45
C PHE A 2 -14.92 -6.29 -22.23
N PHE A 3 -13.84 -6.21 -21.46
CA PHE A 3 -13.75 -6.92 -20.19
C PHE A 3 -14.75 -6.25 -19.23
N THR A 4 -15.79 -6.98 -18.87
CA THR A 4 -16.77 -6.57 -17.85
C THR A 4 -16.27 -6.84 -16.43
N GLN A 5 -15.03 -7.23 -16.28
CA GLN A 5 -14.40 -7.59 -15.01
C GLN A 5 -13.83 -6.35 -14.33
N THR A 6 -14.00 -6.28 -13.01
CA THR A 6 -13.38 -5.26 -12.17
C THR A 6 -11.86 -5.49 -12.10
N ALA A 7 -11.08 -4.43 -12.28
CA ALA A 7 -9.63 -4.45 -12.13
C ALA A 7 -9.25 -3.99 -10.71
N TYR A 8 -8.44 -4.80 -10.01
CA TYR A 8 -7.90 -4.45 -8.70
C TYR A 8 -6.45 -4.01 -8.87
N ILE A 9 -6.21 -2.72 -8.70
CA ILE A 9 -4.97 -2.07 -9.09
C ILE A 9 -4.24 -1.57 -7.83
N GLY A 10 -2.98 -1.99 -7.68
CA GLY A 10 -2.11 -1.49 -6.62
C GLY A 10 -1.00 -0.63 -7.21
N ILE A 11 -0.72 0.51 -6.59
CA ILE A 11 0.30 1.46 -7.05
C ILE A 11 1.29 1.75 -5.92
N ASP A 12 2.59 1.53 -6.18
CA ASP A 12 3.69 1.91 -5.29
C ASP A 12 4.46 3.10 -5.85
N LEU A 13 4.60 4.15 -5.01
CA LEU A 13 5.26 5.40 -5.35
C LEU A 13 6.64 5.56 -4.67
N THR A 14 7.14 4.55 -4.02
CA THR A 14 8.39 4.64 -3.25
C THR A 14 9.66 4.64 -4.11
N GLY A 15 9.53 4.47 -5.41
CA GLY A 15 10.60 4.57 -6.40
C GLY A 15 11.02 6.02 -6.72
N ARG A 16 12.18 6.19 -7.36
CA ARG A 16 12.77 7.52 -7.60
C ARG A 16 12.05 8.35 -8.68
N ARG A 17 11.35 7.76 -9.66
CA ARG A 17 10.66 8.46 -10.77
C ARG A 17 9.52 7.68 -11.39
N ALA A 18 9.48 6.37 -11.28
CA ALA A 18 8.46 5.52 -11.87
C ALA A 18 7.47 5.06 -10.79
N PHE A 19 6.22 4.94 -11.19
CA PHE A 19 5.20 4.24 -10.43
C PHE A 19 5.32 2.76 -10.77
N THR A 20 5.40 1.90 -9.77
CA THR A 20 5.23 0.46 -9.98
C THR A 20 3.76 0.13 -9.76
N TYR A 21 3.12 -0.52 -10.71
CA TYR A 21 1.72 -0.93 -10.54
C TYR A 21 1.52 -2.42 -10.82
N ALA A 22 0.59 -3.01 -10.09
CA ALA A 22 0.15 -4.38 -10.25
C ALA A 22 -1.37 -4.40 -10.47
N VAL A 23 -1.85 -5.34 -11.27
CA VAL A 23 -3.27 -5.50 -11.59
C VAL A 23 -3.67 -6.95 -11.37
N LEU A 24 -4.67 -7.15 -10.54
CA LEU A 24 -5.29 -8.46 -10.30
C LEU A 24 -6.71 -8.47 -10.88
N ASN A 25 -7.18 -9.66 -11.24
CA ASN A 25 -8.60 -9.91 -11.52
C ASN A 25 -9.31 -10.50 -10.30
N GLU A 26 -10.59 -10.83 -10.45
CA GLU A 26 -11.44 -11.46 -9.43
C GLU A 26 -10.94 -12.83 -8.94
N ASN A 27 -10.11 -13.52 -9.70
CA ASN A 27 -9.49 -14.80 -9.34
C ASN A 27 -8.08 -14.65 -8.74
N LEU A 28 -7.67 -13.41 -8.38
CA LEU A 28 -6.32 -13.07 -7.92
C LEU A 28 -5.21 -13.41 -8.94
N GLU A 29 -5.56 -13.53 -10.23
CA GLU A 29 -4.57 -13.71 -11.30
C GLU A 29 -3.87 -12.38 -11.59
N LEU A 30 -2.57 -12.42 -11.68
CA LEU A 30 -1.75 -11.26 -12.03
C LEU A 30 -1.84 -10.96 -13.52
N LEU A 31 -2.61 -9.93 -13.88
CA LEU A 31 -2.82 -9.50 -15.27
C LEU A 31 -1.70 -8.59 -15.78
N ALA A 32 -1.16 -7.72 -14.92
CA ALA A 32 -0.07 -6.82 -15.25
C ALA A 32 0.78 -6.51 -14.02
N LEU A 33 2.09 -6.34 -14.25
CA LEU A 33 3.05 -5.84 -13.26
C LEU A 33 4.10 -5.06 -14.03
N ALA A 34 4.09 -3.74 -13.91
CA ALA A 34 4.94 -2.88 -14.72
C ALA A 34 5.35 -1.62 -13.96
N ASP A 35 6.38 -0.97 -14.48
CA ASP A 35 6.76 0.39 -14.10
C ASP A 35 6.31 1.35 -15.20
N GLY A 36 5.84 2.53 -14.83
CA GLY A 36 5.41 3.57 -15.76
C GLY A 36 5.51 4.95 -15.13
N ASP A 37 5.38 5.99 -15.94
CA ASP A 37 5.20 7.34 -15.43
C ASP A 37 3.73 7.59 -15.06
N LEU A 38 3.41 8.81 -14.63
CA LEU A 38 2.04 9.15 -14.22
C LEU A 38 1.04 9.00 -15.37
N GLU A 39 1.43 9.38 -16.59
CA GLU A 39 0.54 9.32 -17.76
C GLU A 39 0.28 7.89 -18.21
N ASP A 40 1.30 7.02 -18.17
CA ASP A 40 1.18 5.59 -18.45
C ASP A 40 0.16 4.94 -17.50
N VAL A 41 0.32 5.19 -16.20
CA VAL A 41 -0.55 4.64 -15.15
C VAL A 41 -1.99 5.14 -15.31
N LEU A 42 -2.19 6.45 -15.53
CA LEU A 42 -3.52 7.03 -15.72
C LEU A 42 -4.20 6.53 -17.01
N THR A 43 -3.43 6.37 -18.08
CA THR A 43 -3.95 5.82 -19.35
C THR A 43 -4.45 4.39 -19.16
N PHE A 44 -3.67 3.56 -18.45
CA PHE A 44 -4.05 2.20 -18.14
C PHE A 44 -5.31 2.14 -17.28
N ILE A 45 -5.35 2.92 -16.19
CA ILE A 45 -6.47 2.95 -15.24
C ILE A 45 -7.74 3.50 -15.89
N GLY A 46 -7.64 4.60 -16.64
CA GLY A 46 -8.78 5.22 -17.33
C GLY A 46 -9.41 4.36 -18.41
N GLY A 47 -8.71 3.32 -18.87
CA GLY A 47 -9.24 2.33 -19.83
C GLY A 47 -10.05 1.20 -19.19
N GLN A 48 -10.15 1.12 -17.86
CA GLN A 48 -10.90 0.06 -17.17
C GLN A 48 -12.38 0.41 -17.08
N ALA A 49 -13.25 -0.58 -17.27
CA ALA A 49 -14.71 -0.40 -17.13
C ALA A 49 -15.15 -0.28 -15.65
N SER A 50 -14.44 -0.95 -14.76
CA SER A 50 -14.59 -0.90 -13.30
C SER A 50 -13.22 -1.09 -12.67
N ALA A 51 -12.87 -0.28 -11.67
CA ALA A 51 -11.57 -0.40 -11.02
C ALA A 51 -11.60 0.04 -9.55
N PHE A 52 -10.95 -0.77 -8.71
CA PHE A 52 -10.55 -0.41 -7.35
C PHE A 52 -9.05 -0.18 -7.33
N VAL A 53 -8.63 1.01 -6.94
CA VAL A 53 -7.22 1.42 -6.95
C VAL A 53 -6.74 1.66 -5.53
N ALA A 54 -5.75 0.88 -5.07
CA ALA A 54 -5.08 1.13 -3.79
C ALA A 54 -3.69 1.74 -4.03
N VAL A 55 -3.41 2.85 -3.35
CA VAL A 55 -2.20 3.65 -3.56
C VAL A 55 -1.34 3.66 -2.30
N ASN A 56 -0.06 3.29 -2.43
CA ASN A 56 0.93 3.42 -1.36
C ASN A 56 1.47 4.86 -1.30
N ALA A 57 0.60 5.79 -0.99
CA ALA A 57 0.97 7.19 -0.71
C ALA A 57 -0.17 7.89 0.01
N PRO A 58 0.12 8.93 0.81
CA PRO A 58 -0.92 9.72 1.45
C PRO A 58 -1.81 10.42 0.42
N ALA A 59 -3.12 10.33 0.66
CA ALA A 59 -4.13 10.98 -0.19
C ALA A 59 -4.19 12.50 0.05
N LYS A 60 -3.90 12.95 1.28
CA LYS A 60 -4.01 14.35 1.71
C LYS A 60 -2.86 14.72 2.65
N PRO A 61 -2.45 16.01 2.70
CA PRO A 61 -1.55 16.51 3.73
C PRO A 61 -2.17 16.41 5.13
N ASN A 62 -1.32 16.45 6.15
CA ASN A 62 -1.71 16.55 7.55
C ASN A 62 -2.50 17.84 7.82
N GLN A 63 -3.65 17.75 8.45
CA GLN A 63 -4.52 18.87 8.82
C GLN A 63 -4.46 19.22 10.32
N GLY A 64 -3.53 18.62 11.06
CA GLY A 64 -3.31 18.92 12.48
C GLY A 64 -4.25 18.22 13.44
N ARG A 65 -4.92 17.14 13.03
CA ARG A 65 -5.83 16.36 13.89
C ARG A 65 -5.12 15.81 15.14
N VAL A 66 -3.95 15.21 14.96
CA VAL A 66 -3.14 14.69 16.07
C VAL A 66 -2.70 15.81 17.01
N ARG A 67 -2.31 16.96 16.46
CA ARG A 67 -1.95 18.13 17.28
C ARG A 67 -3.12 18.56 18.17
N ALA A 68 -4.31 18.71 17.60
CA ALA A 68 -5.51 19.10 18.34
C ALA A 68 -5.86 18.09 19.45
N LEU A 69 -5.73 16.78 19.18
CA LEU A 69 -5.94 15.73 20.18
C LEU A 69 -4.94 15.84 21.34
N LEU A 70 -3.63 15.96 21.04
CA LEU A 70 -2.58 16.04 22.04
C LEU A 70 -2.66 17.35 22.86
N GLU A 71 -3.07 18.46 22.25
CA GLU A 71 -3.32 19.72 22.95
C GLU A 71 -4.50 19.58 23.93
N ALA A 72 -5.60 18.95 23.54
CA ALA A 72 -6.73 18.68 24.41
C ALA A 72 -6.34 17.77 25.60
N GLU A 73 -5.56 16.72 25.37
CA GLU A 73 -5.03 15.84 26.42
C GLU A 73 -4.06 16.56 27.36
N SER A 74 -3.24 17.48 26.85
CA SER A 74 -2.27 18.21 27.66
C SER A 74 -2.93 19.21 28.63
N LEU A 75 -4.02 19.82 28.23
CA LEU A 75 -4.84 20.70 29.09
C LEU A 75 -5.39 19.94 30.29
N THR A 76 -5.62 18.63 30.16
CA THR A 76 -6.13 17.77 31.23
C THR A 76 -5.03 17.12 32.07
N SER A 77 -3.84 16.89 31.53
CA SER A 77 -2.77 16.08 32.16
C SER A 77 -1.49 16.83 32.51
N GLY A 78 -1.34 18.12 32.13
CA GLY A 78 -0.16 18.95 32.44
C GLY A 78 1.16 18.48 31.80
N LYS A 79 1.11 17.58 30.82
CA LYS A 79 2.30 17.04 30.11
C LYS A 79 2.66 17.89 28.89
N SER A 80 3.95 18.03 28.61
CA SER A 80 4.44 18.75 27.41
C SER A 80 4.05 18.02 26.14
N PRO A 81 3.34 18.64 25.19
CA PRO A 81 2.43 17.93 24.29
C PRO A 81 2.98 17.50 22.92
N LEU A 82 4.18 17.82 22.50
CA LEU A 82 4.40 18.00 21.07
C LEU A 82 5.27 16.97 20.36
N ARG A 83 5.63 15.87 21.01
CA ARG A 83 6.40 14.82 20.31
C ARG A 83 5.45 13.94 19.48
N GLY A 84 5.45 14.13 18.16
CA GLY A 84 4.63 13.32 17.24
C GLY A 84 3.38 14.02 16.71
N ALA A 85 3.18 15.31 17.02
CA ALA A 85 2.03 16.10 16.56
C ALA A 85 2.02 16.38 15.04
N GLU A 86 3.17 16.25 14.38
CA GLU A 86 3.33 16.53 12.95
C GLU A 86 3.12 15.25 12.10
N MET A 87 1.94 14.64 12.22
CA MET A 87 1.53 13.48 11.43
C MET A 87 0.02 13.41 11.34
N ARG A 88 -0.51 12.67 10.36
CA ARG A 88 -1.93 12.40 10.22
C ARG A 88 -2.40 11.39 11.27
N LEU A 89 -3.70 11.39 11.56
CA LEU A 89 -4.29 10.49 12.55
C LEU A 89 -3.99 9.01 12.25
N ALA A 90 -4.14 8.57 11.01
CA ALA A 90 -3.82 7.20 10.59
C ALA A 90 -2.37 6.80 10.89
N GLU A 91 -1.42 7.69 10.63
CA GLU A 91 0.00 7.47 10.90
C GLU A 91 0.29 7.42 12.41
N HIS A 92 -0.40 8.25 13.20
CA HIS A 92 -0.31 8.24 14.66
C HIS A 92 -0.82 6.93 15.24
N GLU A 93 -1.98 6.46 14.79
CA GLU A 93 -2.56 5.19 15.23
C GLU A 93 -1.68 3.98 14.89
N LEU A 94 -1.02 3.98 13.72
CA LEU A 94 -0.03 2.96 13.37
C LEU A 94 1.19 3.01 14.30
N ARG A 95 1.70 4.21 14.62
CA ARG A 95 2.83 4.37 15.53
C ARG A 95 2.51 3.98 16.97
N GLN A 96 1.29 4.22 17.45
CA GLN A 96 0.84 3.75 18.75
C GLN A 96 0.89 2.23 18.84
N ARG A 97 0.66 1.52 17.72
CA ARG A 97 0.77 0.05 17.62
C ARG A 97 2.20 -0.46 17.39
N GLY A 98 3.21 0.42 17.41
CA GLY A 98 4.61 0.05 17.20
C GLY A 98 5.05 0.03 15.74
N ILE A 99 4.17 0.31 14.80
CA ILE A 99 4.48 0.30 13.36
C ILE A 99 5.11 1.64 12.96
N LYS A 100 6.35 1.60 12.47
CA LYS A 100 7.07 2.80 12.01
C LYS A 100 6.59 3.21 10.63
N VAL A 101 6.01 4.41 10.54
CA VAL A 101 5.58 5.03 9.30
C VAL A 101 6.16 6.43 9.15
N ALA A 102 6.34 6.90 7.92
CA ALA A 102 6.70 8.27 7.65
C ALA A 102 5.56 9.21 8.04
N ALA A 103 5.89 10.37 8.60
CA ALA A 103 4.89 11.39 8.89
C ALA A 103 4.63 12.23 7.64
N THR A 104 3.38 12.53 7.37
CA THR A 104 2.99 13.44 6.29
C THR A 104 2.94 14.87 6.82
N PRO A 105 3.79 15.80 6.29
CA PRO A 105 3.76 17.19 6.68
C PRO A 105 2.45 17.90 6.33
N SER A 106 2.14 18.99 7.06
CA SER A 106 0.96 19.81 6.80
C SER A 106 1.07 20.68 5.54
N HIS A 107 2.31 20.99 5.11
CA HIS A 107 2.55 21.79 3.91
C HIS A 107 3.10 20.90 2.79
N PRO A 108 2.45 20.87 1.60
CA PRO A 108 2.91 20.06 0.46
C PRO A 108 4.37 20.32 0.06
N ASP A 109 4.86 21.57 0.18
CA ASP A 109 6.25 21.92 -0.15
C ASP A 109 7.29 21.25 0.75
N ARG A 110 6.89 20.86 1.96
CA ARG A 110 7.75 20.12 2.92
C ARG A 110 7.66 18.61 2.73
N CYS A 111 6.74 18.13 1.91
CA CYS A 111 6.58 16.72 1.63
C CYS A 111 7.70 16.20 0.71
N PRO A 112 8.20 14.99 0.94
CA PRO A 112 9.07 14.30 -0.03
C PRO A 112 8.42 14.21 -1.41
N SER A 113 9.23 14.10 -2.47
CA SER A 113 8.73 14.05 -3.85
C SER A 113 7.68 12.97 -4.09
N TRP A 114 7.87 11.78 -3.52
CA TRP A 114 6.92 10.67 -3.66
C TRP A 114 5.54 10.97 -3.06
N MET A 115 5.46 11.71 -1.92
CA MET A 115 4.18 12.13 -1.36
C MET A 115 3.49 13.15 -2.27
N ARG A 116 4.25 14.10 -2.83
CA ARG A 116 3.70 15.09 -3.79
C ARG A 116 3.20 14.43 -5.06
N SER A 117 3.92 13.42 -5.55
CA SER A 117 3.45 12.58 -6.67
C SER A 117 2.17 11.82 -6.30
N GLY A 118 2.03 11.37 -5.05
CA GLY A 118 0.80 10.78 -4.53
C GLY A 118 -0.37 11.76 -4.60
N PHE A 119 -0.22 12.97 -4.07
CA PHE A 119 -1.27 13.99 -4.14
C PHE A 119 -1.70 14.29 -5.58
N ALA A 120 -0.72 14.43 -6.50
CA ALA A 120 -1.01 14.63 -7.91
C ALA A 120 -1.75 13.44 -8.54
N LEU A 121 -1.39 12.21 -8.17
CA LEU A 121 -2.09 11.00 -8.63
C LEU A 121 -3.55 10.99 -8.16
N TYR A 122 -3.83 11.25 -6.88
CA TYR A 122 -5.20 11.31 -6.36
C TYR A 122 -6.04 12.39 -7.03
N GLU A 123 -5.46 13.58 -7.27
CA GLU A 123 -6.13 14.67 -8.01
C GLU A 123 -6.51 14.24 -9.44
N LYS A 124 -5.58 13.55 -10.13
CA LYS A 124 -5.82 13.05 -11.49
C LYS A 124 -6.86 11.92 -11.51
N LEU A 125 -6.82 11.00 -10.55
CA LEU A 125 -7.83 9.94 -10.42
C LEU A 125 -9.22 10.52 -10.16
N ALA A 126 -9.33 11.54 -9.28
CA ALA A 126 -10.59 12.25 -9.08
C ALA A 126 -11.09 12.92 -10.38
N GLY A 127 -10.18 13.48 -11.19
CA GLY A 127 -10.50 14.01 -12.51
C GLY A 127 -10.97 12.95 -13.52
N LEU A 128 -10.61 11.69 -13.33
CA LEU A 128 -11.11 10.54 -14.11
C LEU A 128 -12.40 9.93 -13.53
N GLY A 129 -12.97 10.51 -12.47
CA GLY A 129 -14.21 10.05 -11.86
C GLY A 129 -14.04 9.02 -10.75
N PHE A 130 -12.82 8.79 -10.27
CA PHE A 130 -12.62 7.94 -9.10
C PHE A 130 -13.09 8.62 -7.82
N ILE A 131 -13.86 7.89 -7.02
CA ILE A 131 -14.40 8.32 -5.73
C ILE A 131 -13.60 7.65 -4.59
N ALA A 132 -13.46 8.33 -3.47
CA ALA A 132 -12.80 7.75 -2.30
C ALA A 132 -13.61 6.56 -1.75
N TYR A 133 -12.93 5.45 -1.51
CA TYR A 133 -13.54 4.25 -0.91
C TYR A 133 -13.88 4.49 0.58
N PRO A 134 -14.99 3.95 1.14
CA PRO A 134 -16.02 3.18 0.45
C PRO A 134 -17.13 4.07 -0.14
N ASP A 135 -17.65 3.66 -1.28
CA ASP A 135 -18.87 4.22 -1.89
C ASP A 135 -19.67 3.07 -2.51
N GLU A 136 -20.97 2.96 -2.19
CA GLU A 136 -21.80 1.82 -2.58
C GLU A 136 -22.15 1.80 -4.07
N ASP A 137 -22.19 2.96 -4.72
CA ASP A 137 -22.65 3.11 -6.11
C ASP A 137 -21.50 3.25 -7.12
N ALA A 138 -20.30 3.59 -6.65
CA ALA A 138 -19.19 3.91 -7.54
C ALA A 138 -18.46 2.66 -8.06
N THR A 139 -18.36 2.54 -9.36
CA THR A 139 -17.58 1.48 -10.04
C THR A 139 -16.09 1.78 -10.10
N HIS A 140 -15.69 3.04 -9.82
CA HIS A 140 -14.31 3.50 -9.80
C HIS A 140 -13.99 4.08 -8.44
N GLN A 141 -13.22 3.36 -7.66
CA GLN A 141 -12.89 3.75 -6.29
C GLN A 141 -11.39 3.77 -6.05
N VAL A 142 -10.96 4.70 -5.19
CA VAL A 142 -9.56 4.82 -4.79
C VAL A 142 -9.42 4.83 -3.27
N LEU A 143 -8.42 4.11 -2.76
CA LEU A 143 -8.10 4.04 -1.34
C LEU A 143 -6.59 4.18 -1.11
N GLU A 144 -6.23 4.64 0.09
CA GLU A 144 -4.84 4.67 0.52
C GLU A 144 -4.50 3.37 1.27
N THR A 145 -3.35 2.79 0.97
CA THR A 145 -2.80 1.67 1.74
C THR A 145 -1.35 1.92 2.12
N HIS A 146 -0.84 1.15 3.08
CA HIS A 146 0.55 1.24 3.51
C HIS A 146 1.17 -0.17 3.57
N PRO A 147 1.80 -0.66 2.48
CA PRO A 147 2.26 -2.04 2.35
C PRO A 147 3.16 -2.52 3.50
N GLN A 148 4.07 -1.68 3.99
CA GLN A 148 4.92 -2.06 5.13
C GLN A 148 4.07 -2.33 6.40
N ALA A 149 3.06 -1.50 6.67
CA ALA A 149 2.17 -1.70 7.82
C ALA A 149 1.30 -2.94 7.63
N ALA A 150 0.81 -3.15 6.41
CA ALA A 150 0.02 -4.32 6.04
C ALA A 150 0.80 -5.63 6.23
N PHE A 151 2.02 -5.74 5.71
CA PHE A 151 2.86 -6.92 5.94
C PHE A 151 3.18 -7.15 7.42
N ILE A 152 3.39 -6.09 8.21
CA ILE A 152 3.58 -6.22 9.66
C ILE A 152 2.33 -6.78 10.32
N ALA A 153 1.15 -6.31 9.96
CA ALA A 153 -0.12 -6.79 10.48
C ALA A 153 -0.36 -8.26 10.11
N MET A 154 -0.13 -8.64 8.85
CA MET A 154 -0.28 -10.02 8.35
C MET A 154 0.71 -11.01 8.97
N THR A 155 1.86 -10.56 9.48
CA THR A 155 2.91 -11.39 10.08
C THR A 155 3.02 -11.29 11.59
N ASP A 156 2.07 -10.63 12.22
CA ASP A 156 2.11 -10.39 13.67
C ASP A 156 3.40 -9.71 14.18
N GLY A 157 3.98 -8.86 13.33
CA GLY A 157 5.20 -8.11 13.65
C GLY A 157 6.51 -8.80 13.24
N ASN A 158 6.49 -10.06 12.80
CA ASN A 158 7.69 -10.83 12.44
C ASN A 158 8.14 -10.60 10.99
N LEU A 159 8.34 -9.33 10.61
CA LEU A 159 8.67 -8.95 9.24
C LEU A 159 10.16 -8.66 9.06
N LEU A 160 10.79 -9.35 8.11
CA LEU A 160 12.19 -9.16 7.72
C LEU A 160 12.39 -7.88 6.88
N PRO A 161 13.63 -7.32 6.84
CA PRO A 161 13.91 -6.09 6.09
C PRO A 161 13.56 -6.20 4.60
N ALA A 162 12.81 -5.25 4.06
CA ALA A 162 12.32 -5.28 2.67
C ALA A 162 13.43 -5.26 1.61
N SER A 163 14.59 -4.68 1.93
CA SER A 163 15.75 -4.60 1.02
C SER A 163 16.53 -5.89 0.92
N ALA A 164 16.40 -6.79 1.90
CA ALA A 164 17.09 -8.07 1.94
C ALA A 164 16.36 -9.12 1.08
N LEU A 165 17.10 -10.10 0.57
CA LEU A 165 16.53 -11.18 -0.24
C LEU A 165 15.49 -11.98 0.56
N GLU A 166 15.82 -12.34 1.79
CA GLU A 166 14.94 -13.06 2.71
C GLU A 166 13.66 -12.28 3.02
N GLY A 167 13.75 -10.96 3.14
CA GLY A 167 12.59 -10.10 3.36
C GLY A 167 11.68 -10.00 2.13
N ARG A 168 12.24 -10.07 0.92
CA ARG A 168 11.45 -10.15 -0.33
C ARG A 168 10.83 -11.53 -0.49
N LEU A 169 11.58 -12.59 -0.21
CA LEU A 169 11.06 -13.96 -0.18
C LEU A 169 9.89 -14.10 0.78
N GLN A 170 10.02 -13.59 2.01
CA GLN A 170 8.95 -13.62 3.01
C GLN A 170 7.67 -12.95 2.49
N ARG A 171 7.79 -11.73 1.94
CA ARG A 171 6.63 -10.99 1.40
C ARG A 171 5.97 -11.72 0.23
N GLN A 172 6.78 -12.28 -0.68
CA GLN A 172 6.26 -13.06 -1.79
C GLN A 172 5.53 -14.32 -1.30
N THR A 173 6.08 -14.99 -0.27
CA THR A 173 5.45 -16.17 0.35
C THR A 173 4.12 -15.81 1.01
N ILE A 174 4.03 -14.65 1.68
CA ILE A 174 2.78 -14.17 2.27
C ILE A 174 1.73 -13.99 1.16
N LEU A 175 2.04 -13.21 0.12
CA LEU A 175 1.10 -12.96 -0.97
C LEU A 175 0.70 -14.23 -1.72
N TYR A 176 1.64 -15.14 -1.94
CA TYR A 176 1.36 -16.44 -2.53
C TYR A 176 0.43 -17.29 -1.64
N GLY A 177 0.65 -17.24 -0.32
CA GLY A 177 -0.21 -17.92 0.68
C GLY A 177 -1.62 -17.34 0.75
N GLU A 178 -1.79 -16.05 0.47
CA GLU A 178 -3.11 -15.40 0.34
C GLU A 178 -3.84 -15.74 -0.99
N GLY A 179 -3.26 -16.60 -1.80
CA GLY A 179 -3.87 -17.09 -3.04
C GLY A 179 -3.59 -16.26 -4.29
N LEU A 180 -2.71 -15.25 -4.22
CA LEU A 180 -2.33 -14.52 -5.43
C LEU A 180 -1.62 -15.46 -6.42
N GLN A 181 -2.09 -15.49 -7.65
CA GLN A 181 -1.49 -16.28 -8.71
C GLN A 181 -0.23 -15.57 -9.28
N ILE A 182 0.80 -15.58 -8.48
CA ILE A 182 2.11 -14.97 -8.72
C ILE A 182 3.19 -16.06 -8.80
N ARG A 183 4.46 -15.66 -9.04
CA ARG A 183 5.58 -16.61 -9.07
C ARG A 183 5.69 -17.32 -7.72
N ASP A 184 5.75 -18.66 -7.76
CA ASP A 184 5.98 -19.46 -6.57
C ASP A 184 7.34 -19.12 -5.96
N PRO A 185 7.39 -18.63 -4.71
CA PRO A 185 8.65 -18.32 -4.03
C PRO A 185 9.54 -19.54 -3.84
N MET A 186 8.97 -20.76 -3.80
CA MET A 186 9.74 -21.98 -3.63
C MET A 186 10.56 -22.34 -4.87
N ALA A 187 10.16 -21.90 -6.06
CA ALA A 187 10.92 -22.07 -7.28
C ALA A 187 12.34 -21.45 -7.22
N PHE A 188 12.53 -20.42 -6.37
CA PHE A 188 13.85 -19.86 -6.09
C PHE A 188 14.80 -20.92 -5.50
N PHE A 189 14.34 -21.72 -4.54
CA PHE A 189 15.14 -22.74 -3.89
C PHE A 189 15.36 -23.96 -4.79
N GLU A 190 14.38 -24.32 -5.61
CA GLU A 190 14.48 -25.42 -6.57
C GLU A 190 15.54 -25.16 -7.63
N GLU A 191 15.71 -23.90 -8.05
CA GLU A 191 16.69 -23.50 -9.06
C GLU A 191 18.11 -23.30 -8.49
N ILE A 192 18.29 -23.24 -7.18
CA ILE A 192 19.60 -23.16 -6.56
C ILE A 192 20.29 -24.51 -6.68
N THR A 193 21.34 -24.56 -7.49
CA THR A 193 22.20 -25.76 -7.63
C THR A 193 23.58 -25.48 -7.05
N ARG A 194 24.32 -26.56 -6.72
CA ARG A 194 25.73 -26.44 -6.29
C ARG A 194 26.56 -25.68 -7.33
N HIS A 195 26.30 -25.90 -8.62
CA HIS A 195 27.01 -25.23 -9.70
C HIS A 195 26.75 -23.72 -9.71
N ARG A 196 25.49 -23.30 -9.66
CA ARG A 196 25.09 -21.88 -9.58
C ARG A 196 25.68 -21.19 -8.35
N LEU A 197 25.58 -21.82 -7.18
CA LEU A 197 26.14 -21.26 -5.93
C LEU A 197 27.65 -21.06 -6.00
N ARG A 198 28.40 -22.03 -6.57
CA ARG A 198 29.85 -21.89 -6.76
C ARG A 198 30.22 -20.73 -7.69
N GLN A 199 29.36 -20.36 -8.58
CA GLN A 199 29.51 -19.22 -9.51
C GLN A 199 28.94 -17.92 -8.95
N GLY A 200 28.34 -17.92 -7.77
CA GLY A 200 27.67 -16.76 -7.19
C GLY A 200 26.39 -16.36 -7.92
N ILE A 201 25.79 -17.27 -8.69
CA ILE A 201 24.57 -17.03 -9.47
C ILE A 201 23.37 -17.46 -8.62
N LEU A 202 22.48 -16.50 -8.34
CA LEU A 202 21.20 -16.74 -7.67
C LEU A 202 20.05 -16.51 -8.66
N PRO A 203 18.99 -17.32 -8.63
CA PRO A 203 17.81 -17.15 -9.50
C PRO A 203 16.92 -15.97 -9.06
N LEU A 204 17.49 -14.76 -9.02
CA LEU A 204 16.82 -13.55 -8.52
C LEU A 204 15.61 -13.15 -9.37
N GLU A 205 15.53 -13.63 -10.60
CA GLU A 205 14.38 -13.47 -11.50
C GLU A 205 13.10 -14.15 -10.98
N ARG A 206 13.21 -15.06 -10.01
CA ARG A 206 12.08 -15.71 -9.34
C ARG A 206 11.47 -14.84 -8.24
N ILE A 207 12.21 -13.84 -7.77
CA ILE A 207 11.81 -13.02 -6.65
C ILE A 207 11.51 -11.60 -7.12
N TYR A 208 10.33 -11.11 -6.76
CA TYR A 208 9.91 -9.75 -7.07
C TYR A 208 10.76 -8.70 -6.33
N ALA A 209 10.90 -7.54 -6.95
CA ALA A 209 11.49 -6.36 -6.31
C ALA A 209 10.56 -5.83 -5.21
N SER A 210 11.10 -5.04 -4.27
CA SER A 210 10.31 -4.51 -3.15
C SER A 210 9.14 -3.64 -3.60
N SER A 211 9.34 -2.79 -4.64
CA SER A 211 8.26 -1.98 -5.22
C SER A 211 7.16 -2.84 -5.85
N GLN A 212 7.54 -3.93 -6.52
CA GLN A 212 6.60 -4.88 -7.09
C GLN A 212 5.77 -5.59 -6.02
N LEU A 213 6.41 -6.01 -4.91
CA LEU A 213 5.72 -6.61 -3.77
C LEU A 213 4.78 -5.63 -3.07
N ASN A 214 5.17 -4.36 -2.97
CA ASN A 214 4.31 -3.31 -2.45
C ASN A 214 3.08 -3.07 -3.35
N ALA A 215 3.29 -3.01 -4.67
CA ALA A 215 2.19 -2.86 -5.64
C ALA A 215 1.26 -4.08 -5.63
N LEU A 216 1.80 -5.30 -5.54
CA LEU A 216 1.00 -6.53 -5.41
C LEU A 216 0.15 -6.53 -4.14
N LEU A 217 0.74 -6.15 -3.00
CA LEU A 217 -0.03 -6.02 -1.75
C LEU A 217 -1.11 -4.94 -1.84
N ALA A 218 -0.80 -3.80 -2.46
CA ALA A 218 -1.79 -2.76 -2.68
C ALA A 218 -2.94 -3.27 -3.56
N ALA A 219 -2.65 -3.99 -4.64
CA ALA A 219 -3.69 -4.61 -5.48
C ALA A 219 -4.54 -5.63 -4.71
N TYR A 220 -3.92 -6.43 -3.84
CA TYR A 220 -4.63 -7.34 -2.94
C TYR A 220 -5.51 -6.58 -1.93
N THR A 221 -5.04 -5.46 -1.40
CA THR A 221 -5.87 -4.60 -0.54
C THR A 221 -7.08 -4.03 -1.29
N ALA A 222 -6.90 -3.63 -2.56
CA ALA A 222 -8.00 -3.17 -3.41
C ALA A 222 -9.02 -4.29 -3.68
N TYR A 223 -8.55 -5.52 -3.92
CA TYR A 223 -9.39 -6.70 -4.09
C TYR A 223 -10.21 -6.98 -2.82
N LEU A 224 -9.57 -7.05 -1.65
CA LEU A 224 -10.29 -7.30 -0.40
C LEU A 224 -11.29 -6.18 -0.07
N ALA A 225 -10.92 -4.92 -0.32
CA ALA A 225 -11.82 -3.80 -0.10
C ALA A 225 -13.11 -3.90 -0.93
N ALA A 226 -13.03 -4.45 -2.14
CA ALA A 226 -14.18 -4.63 -3.02
C ALA A 226 -14.97 -5.91 -2.71
N GLU A 227 -14.28 -7.04 -2.56
CA GLU A 227 -14.92 -8.36 -2.52
C GLU A 227 -15.18 -8.86 -1.10
N MET A 228 -14.32 -8.49 -0.15
CA MET A 228 -14.36 -8.93 1.25
C MET A 228 -14.11 -7.77 2.22
N PRO A 229 -14.97 -6.74 2.25
CA PRO A 229 -14.72 -5.51 3.04
C PRO A 229 -14.56 -5.76 4.54
N ASN A 230 -15.07 -6.88 5.07
CA ASN A 230 -14.89 -7.26 6.48
C ASN A 230 -13.45 -7.71 6.79
N ASP A 231 -12.66 -8.06 5.78
CA ASP A 231 -11.25 -8.45 5.91
C ASP A 231 -10.30 -7.26 5.71
N VAL A 232 -10.85 -6.04 5.73
CA VAL A 232 -10.08 -4.81 5.61
C VAL A 232 -10.37 -3.88 6.77
N VAL A 233 -9.34 -3.51 7.53
CA VAL A 233 -9.44 -2.52 8.59
C VAL A 233 -8.97 -1.16 8.10
N SER A 234 -9.61 -0.08 8.57
CA SER A 234 -9.19 1.29 8.29
C SER A 234 -8.71 2.02 9.54
N LEU A 235 -7.75 2.93 9.37
CA LEU A 235 -7.18 3.81 10.37
C LEU A 235 -7.27 5.26 9.91
N GLY A 236 -7.42 6.20 10.85
CA GLY A 236 -7.54 7.62 10.53
C GLY A 236 -8.97 8.11 10.36
N ASP A 237 -9.13 9.27 9.73
CA ASP A 237 -10.42 9.90 9.48
C ASP A 237 -10.57 10.37 8.02
N GLU A 238 -11.78 10.74 7.63
CA GLU A 238 -12.09 11.20 6.27
C GLU A 238 -11.46 12.57 5.93
N GLY A 239 -11.18 13.38 6.94
CA GLY A 239 -10.58 14.70 6.74
C GLY A 239 -9.16 14.61 6.23
N GLU A 240 -8.32 13.80 6.88
CA GLU A 240 -6.90 13.60 6.53
C GLU A 240 -6.67 12.38 5.63
N GLY A 241 -7.71 11.56 5.40
CA GLY A 241 -7.62 10.29 4.68
C GLY A 241 -7.42 9.10 5.62
N LYS A 242 -7.99 7.97 5.21
CA LYS A 242 -7.88 6.69 5.91
C LYS A 242 -6.85 5.80 5.23
N ILE A 243 -6.07 5.06 6.04
CA ILE A 243 -5.20 3.97 5.55
C ILE A 243 -5.95 2.66 5.73
N TYR A 244 -6.05 1.89 4.67
CA TYR A 244 -6.70 0.58 4.63
C TYR A 244 -5.64 -0.53 4.61
N LEU A 245 -5.82 -1.54 5.47
CA LEU A 245 -4.91 -2.68 5.59
C LEU A 245 -5.69 -3.99 5.40
N PRO A 246 -5.13 -4.99 4.68
CA PRO A 246 -5.78 -6.26 4.33
C PRO A 246 -5.75 -7.25 5.51
N VAL A 247 -6.38 -6.89 6.60
CA VAL A 247 -6.58 -7.72 7.80
C VAL A 247 -7.93 -7.38 8.42
N SER A 248 -8.61 -8.34 9.03
CA SER A 248 -9.91 -8.12 9.68
C SER A 248 -9.81 -7.34 11.00
N GLU A 249 -8.64 -7.42 11.67
CA GLU A 249 -8.39 -6.70 12.93
C GLU A 249 -6.92 -6.35 13.11
N LEU A 250 -6.65 -5.35 13.93
CA LEU A 250 -5.29 -4.95 14.31
C LEU A 250 -5.04 -5.24 15.78
N LYS A 251 -3.86 -5.77 16.07
CA LYS A 251 -3.38 -5.88 17.45
C LYS A 251 -3.14 -4.50 18.04
N SER A 252 -3.24 -4.43 19.37
CA SER A 252 -2.91 -3.19 20.10
C SER A 252 -1.43 -2.83 20.00
N LYS A 253 -0.55 -3.83 19.73
CA LYS A 253 0.90 -3.64 19.57
C LYS A 253 1.53 -4.75 18.72
N TYR A 254 2.49 -4.38 17.87
CA TYR A 254 3.34 -5.23 17.04
C TYR A 254 4.80 -5.13 17.44
#